data_5528a89625291cf849c2377729a7a2df
#
_entry.id   5528a89625291cf849c2377729a7a2df
#
_cell.length_a   1.000
_cell.length_b   1.000
_cell.length_c   1.000
_cell.angle_alpha   90.00
_cell.angle_beta   90.00
_cell.angle_gamma   90.00
#
_symmetry.space_group_name_H-M   'P 1'
#
loop_
_entity.id
_entity.type
_entity.pdbx_description
1 polymer ?
#
loop_
_entity_poly.entity_id
_entity_poly.type
_entity_poly.pdbx_seq_one_letter_code
_entity_poly.pdbx_strand_id
1 'polypeptide(L)'
;MNIPEVEILLVEDNPNDAEMTIRALKRVNLANKLVHLVNGEEALNFLFANGEFEERKNAMPPRVILLDIKMPKVDGIEVLKQIKSDNRTKTIPVIIMTSSKEEQDIITSYKLGVNSYVVKPVEFDGFAKAVSQLGLYWLLTNQAPV
;
A
#
# COMPACT_ATOMS: atom_id res chain seq x y z
N MET A 1 -20.71 -6.57 -15.03
CA MET A 1 -19.65 -7.29 -14.34
C MET A 1 -19.27 -6.55 -13.06
N ASN A 2 -19.24 -7.24 -11.94
CA ASN A 2 -18.86 -6.63 -10.67
C ASN A 2 -17.34 -6.63 -10.56
N ILE A 3 -16.77 -5.43 -10.45
CA ILE A 3 -15.35 -5.30 -10.19
C ILE A 3 -15.17 -5.48 -8.68
N PRO A 4 -14.29 -6.40 -8.23
CA PRO A 4 -14.11 -6.61 -6.80
C PRO A 4 -13.64 -5.33 -6.11
N GLU A 5 -14.21 -5.04 -4.97
CA GLU A 5 -13.74 -3.95 -4.12
C GLU A 5 -12.40 -4.34 -3.50
N VAL A 6 -11.43 -3.44 -3.57
CA VAL A 6 -10.11 -3.66 -2.99
C VAL A 6 -9.90 -2.66 -1.87
N GLU A 7 -9.62 -3.15 -0.68
CA GLU A 7 -9.37 -2.27 0.47
C GLU A 7 -7.87 -2.03 0.68
N ILE A 8 -7.06 -3.06 0.46
CA ILE A 8 -5.62 -2.98 0.67
C ILE A 8 -4.90 -3.34 -0.62
N LEU A 9 -4.04 -2.45 -1.08
CA LEU A 9 -3.10 -2.73 -2.15
C LEU A 9 -1.72 -2.96 -1.54
N LEU A 10 -1.18 -4.17 -1.70
CA LEU A 10 0.17 -4.51 -1.26
C LEU A 10 1.08 -4.57 -2.47
N VAL A 11 2.11 -3.74 -2.50
CA VAL A 11 3.11 -3.71 -3.59
C VAL A 11 4.43 -4.21 -3.02
N GLU A 12 4.79 -5.45 -3.35
CA GLU A 12 5.94 -6.14 -2.78
C GLU A 12 6.46 -7.19 -3.76
N ASP A 13 7.72 -7.07 -4.17
CA ASP A 13 8.34 -7.98 -5.13
C ASP A 13 8.88 -9.28 -4.49
N ASN A 14 9.17 -9.26 -3.20
CA ASN A 14 9.71 -10.44 -2.49
C ASN A 14 8.55 -11.31 -1.98
N PRO A 15 8.42 -12.55 -2.47
CA PRO A 15 7.28 -13.39 -2.07
C PRO A 15 7.29 -13.76 -0.59
N ASN A 16 8.46 -13.91 0.03
CA ASN A 16 8.52 -14.21 1.47
C ASN A 16 8.08 -13.02 2.31
N ASP A 17 8.49 -11.82 1.94
CA ASP A 17 8.08 -10.59 2.63
C ASP A 17 6.60 -10.33 2.44
N ALA A 18 6.08 -10.58 1.24
CA ALA A 18 4.65 -10.46 0.97
C ALA A 18 3.85 -11.41 1.84
N GLU A 19 4.29 -12.68 1.94
CA GLU A 19 3.61 -13.66 2.78
C GLU A 19 3.59 -13.25 4.24
N MET A 20 4.71 -12.77 4.77
CA MET A 20 4.78 -12.30 6.16
C MET A 20 3.83 -11.13 6.42
N THR A 21 3.77 -10.20 5.48
CA THR A 21 2.86 -9.05 5.58
C THR A 21 1.41 -9.50 5.55
N ILE A 22 1.05 -10.40 4.64
CA ILE A 22 -0.31 -10.91 4.53
C ILE A 22 -0.71 -11.65 5.80
N ARG A 23 0.20 -12.46 6.38
CA ARG A 23 -0.06 -13.14 7.66
C ARG A 23 -0.33 -12.16 8.79
N ALA A 24 0.47 -11.08 8.87
CA ALA A 24 0.26 -10.04 9.88
C ALA A 24 -1.11 -9.38 9.72
N LEU A 25 -1.51 -9.11 8.48
CA LEU A 25 -2.83 -8.55 8.19
C LEU A 25 -3.97 -9.49 8.58
N LYS A 26 -3.81 -10.78 8.29
CA LYS A 26 -4.82 -11.79 8.66
C LYS A 26 -5.04 -11.87 10.17
N ARG A 27 -3.97 -11.70 10.95
CA ARG A 27 -4.07 -11.75 12.41
C ARG A 27 -4.95 -10.64 12.98
N VAL A 28 -5.08 -9.53 12.26
CA VAL A 28 -5.96 -8.41 12.65
C VAL A 28 -7.21 -8.30 11.77
N ASN A 29 -7.51 -9.36 10.99
CA ASN A 29 -8.67 -9.43 10.10
C ASN A 29 -8.69 -8.37 9.00
N LEU A 30 -7.52 -7.97 8.49
CA LEU A 30 -7.41 -6.92 7.49
C LEU A 30 -7.07 -7.40 6.08
N ALA A 31 -6.98 -8.72 5.84
CA ALA A 31 -6.55 -9.24 4.54
C ALA A 31 -7.70 -9.70 3.62
N ASN A 32 -8.96 -9.44 3.97
CA ASN A 32 -10.10 -10.01 3.26
C ASN A 32 -10.25 -9.48 1.82
N LYS A 33 -9.86 -8.24 1.56
CA LYS A 33 -9.98 -7.60 0.25
C LYS A 33 -8.64 -7.01 -0.17
N LEU A 34 -7.63 -7.86 -0.18
CA LEU A 34 -6.26 -7.48 -0.49
C LEU A 34 -5.91 -7.89 -1.92
N VAL A 35 -5.24 -6.99 -2.64
CA VAL A 35 -4.59 -7.31 -3.91
C VAL A 35 -3.09 -7.15 -3.71
N HIS A 36 -2.33 -8.17 -4.13
CA HIS A 36 -0.88 -8.16 -4.09
C HIS A 36 -0.32 -8.01 -5.50
N LEU A 37 0.47 -6.96 -5.70
CA LEU A 37 1.19 -6.71 -6.95
C LEU A 37 2.69 -6.75 -6.68
N VAL A 38 3.47 -7.10 -7.69
CA VAL A 38 4.87 -7.46 -7.49
C VAL A 38 5.88 -6.40 -7.95
N ASN A 39 5.45 -5.32 -8.57
CA ASN A 39 6.34 -4.24 -8.96
C ASN A 39 5.60 -2.92 -9.10
N GLY A 40 6.38 -1.83 -9.25
CA GLY A 40 5.82 -0.48 -9.33
C GLY A 40 5.01 -0.22 -10.59
N GLU A 41 5.39 -0.83 -11.71
CA GLU A 41 4.65 -0.68 -12.95
C GLU A 41 3.23 -1.24 -12.83
N GLU A 42 3.12 -2.44 -12.26
CA GLU A 42 1.80 -3.04 -12.01
C GLU A 42 0.97 -2.18 -11.07
N ALA A 43 1.60 -1.63 -10.03
CA ALA A 43 0.91 -0.78 -9.07
C ALA A 43 0.33 0.47 -9.74
N LEU A 44 1.11 1.13 -10.58
CA LEU A 44 0.65 2.33 -11.29
C LEU A 44 -0.47 1.97 -12.28
N ASN A 45 -0.33 0.88 -13.00
CA ASN A 45 -1.37 0.43 -13.92
C ASN A 45 -2.67 0.11 -13.18
N PHE A 46 -2.56 -0.52 -12.02
CA PHE A 46 -3.72 -0.83 -11.18
C PHE A 46 -4.41 0.44 -10.68
N LEU A 47 -3.64 1.37 -10.13
CA LEU A 47 -4.20 2.59 -9.54
C LEU A 47 -4.81 3.53 -10.58
N PHE A 48 -4.23 3.58 -11.77
CA PHE A 48 -4.68 4.47 -12.84
C PHE A 48 -5.50 3.76 -13.91
N ALA A 49 -5.84 2.48 -13.69
CA ALA A 49 -6.67 1.68 -14.57
C ALA A 49 -6.15 1.63 -16.02
N ASN A 50 -4.86 1.36 -16.15
CA ASN A 50 -4.17 1.22 -17.43
C ASN A 50 -3.84 -0.25 -17.72
N GLY A 51 -3.54 -0.55 -19.00
CA GLY A 51 -3.09 -1.87 -19.41
C GLY A 51 -4.08 -2.96 -19.03
N GLU A 52 -3.60 -4.00 -18.36
CA GLU A 52 -4.43 -5.14 -17.94
C GLU A 52 -5.49 -4.77 -16.90
N PHE A 53 -5.38 -3.57 -16.28
CA PHE A 53 -6.32 -3.09 -15.26
C PHE A 53 -7.31 -2.06 -15.80
N GLU A 54 -7.45 -1.94 -17.11
CA GLU A 54 -8.34 -0.97 -17.75
C GLU A 54 -9.79 -1.09 -17.26
N GLU A 55 -10.23 -2.29 -16.91
CA GLU A 55 -11.58 -2.52 -16.39
C GLU A 55 -11.86 -1.79 -15.07
N ARG A 56 -10.82 -1.37 -14.38
CA ARG A 56 -10.96 -0.67 -13.09
C ARG A 56 -11.23 0.81 -13.21
N LYS A 57 -11.48 1.33 -14.41
CA LYS A 57 -11.62 2.76 -14.67
C LYS A 57 -12.61 3.47 -13.74
N ASN A 58 -13.68 2.79 -13.35
CA ASN A 58 -14.69 3.32 -12.45
C ASN A 58 -14.70 2.63 -11.08
N ALA A 59 -13.66 1.86 -10.77
CA ALA A 59 -13.59 1.16 -9.49
C ALA A 59 -13.21 2.11 -8.36
N MET A 60 -13.64 1.77 -7.15
CA MET A 60 -13.22 2.49 -5.95
C MET A 60 -11.72 2.32 -5.73
N PRO A 61 -11.00 3.39 -5.34
CA PRO A 61 -9.59 3.25 -5.01
C PRO A 61 -9.39 2.43 -3.74
N PRO A 62 -8.21 1.82 -3.54
CA PRO A 62 -7.93 1.15 -2.28
C PRO A 62 -7.95 2.13 -1.12
N ARG A 63 -8.23 1.62 0.08
CA ARG A 63 -8.28 2.45 1.28
C ARG A 63 -6.90 2.71 1.88
N VAL A 64 -5.95 1.82 1.59
CA VAL A 64 -4.56 1.98 2.03
C VAL A 64 -3.64 1.26 1.04
N ILE A 65 -2.46 1.82 0.84
CA ILE A 65 -1.42 1.23 0.01
C ILE A 65 -0.23 0.90 0.91
N LEU A 66 0.19 -0.37 0.87
CA LEU A 66 1.40 -0.85 1.54
C LEU A 66 2.45 -1.01 0.44
N LEU A 67 3.53 -0.25 0.52
CA LEU A 67 4.45 -0.08 -0.59
C LEU A 67 5.90 -0.30 -0.18
N ASP A 68 6.59 -1.23 -0.86
CA ASP A 68 8.03 -1.39 -0.73
C ASP A 68 8.75 -0.35 -1.60
N ILE A 69 9.83 0.22 -1.09
CA ILE A 69 10.65 1.18 -1.85
C ILE A 69 11.57 0.48 -2.84
N LYS A 70 12.23 -0.60 -2.43
CA LYS A 70 13.27 -1.26 -3.23
C LYS A 70 12.68 -2.36 -4.09
N MET A 71 12.20 -2.00 -5.26
CA MET A 71 11.60 -2.93 -6.22
C MET A 71 12.21 -2.74 -7.60
N PRO A 72 12.16 -3.79 -8.45
CA PRO A 72 12.61 -3.66 -9.85
C PRO A 72 11.62 -2.81 -10.66
N LYS A 73 12.06 -2.42 -11.86
CA LYS A 73 11.33 -1.58 -12.82
C LYS A 73 11.12 -0.18 -12.25
N VAL A 74 9.93 0.17 -11.80
CA VAL A 74 9.66 1.47 -11.19
C VAL A 74 9.80 1.31 -9.68
N ASP A 75 10.75 2.03 -9.05
CA ASP A 75 10.94 1.89 -7.61
C ASP A 75 9.82 2.56 -6.82
N GLY A 76 9.75 2.21 -5.53
CA GLY A 76 8.65 2.67 -4.68
C GLY A 76 8.60 4.18 -4.47
N ILE A 77 9.75 4.86 -4.49
CA ILE A 77 9.75 6.33 -4.35
C ILE A 77 9.08 6.97 -5.56
N GLU A 78 9.35 6.47 -6.76
CA GLU A 78 8.69 6.98 -7.97
C GLU A 78 7.19 6.69 -7.95
N VAL A 79 6.79 5.49 -7.51
CA VAL A 79 5.38 5.16 -7.32
C VAL A 79 4.73 6.13 -6.35
N LEU A 80 5.39 6.40 -5.23
CA LEU A 80 4.88 7.32 -4.21
C LEU A 80 4.70 8.73 -4.76
N LYS A 81 5.68 9.22 -5.55
CA LYS A 81 5.57 10.53 -6.20
C LYS A 81 4.33 10.62 -7.07
N GLN A 82 4.09 9.62 -7.89
CA GLN A 82 2.94 9.62 -8.78
C GLN A 82 1.63 9.52 -8.01
N ILE A 83 1.57 8.71 -6.95
CA ILE A 83 0.39 8.62 -6.10
C ILE A 83 0.06 9.99 -5.49
N LYS A 84 1.06 10.66 -4.94
CA LYS A 84 0.85 11.91 -4.20
C LYS A 84 0.68 13.14 -5.10
N SER A 85 0.99 13.04 -6.37
CA SER A 85 0.83 14.14 -7.32
C SER A 85 -0.46 14.08 -8.16
N ASP A 86 -1.23 13.00 -8.07
CA ASP A 86 -2.46 12.84 -8.83
C ASP A 86 -3.68 13.02 -7.92
N ASN A 87 -4.64 13.84 -8.36
CA ASN A 87 -5.84 14.11 -7.56
C ASN A 87 -6.67 12.88 -7.25
N ARG A 88 -6.59 11.84 -8.08
CA ARG A 88 -7.34 10.58 -7.88
C ARG A 88 -6.78 9.73 -6.77
N THR A 89 -5.51 9.89 -6.42
CA THR A 89 -4.81 8.98 -5.52
C THR A 89 -4.13 9.67 -4.34
N LYS A 90 -3.93 10.99 -4.40
CA LYS A 90 -3.12 11.72 -3.39
C LYS A 90 -3.63 11.61 -1.97
N THR A 91 -4.92 11.35 -1.78
CA THR A 91 -5.51 11.24 -0.44
C THR A 91 -5.48 9.82 0.11
N ILE A 92 -5.07 8.82 -0.70
CA ILE A 92 -4.97 7.44 -0.23
C ILE A 92 -3.80 7.35 0.75
N PRO A 93 -4.01 6.86 1.98
CA PRO A 93 -2.92 6.66 2.92
C PRO A 93 -1.90 5.65 2.39
N VAL A 94 -0.62 5.96 2.54
CA VAL A 94 0.47 5.07 2.12
C VAL A 94 1.36 4.75 3.32
N ILE A 95 1.60 3.46 3.52
CA ILE A 95 2.56 2.96 4.51
C ILE A 95 3.72 2.35 3.73
N ILE A 96 4.92 2.86 3.94
CA ILE A 96 6.13 2.28 3.37
C ILE A 96 6.58 1.12 4.24
N MET A 97 6.85 -0.03 3.61
CA MET A 97 7.28 -1.25 4.29
C MET A 97 8.51 -1.78 3.55
N THR A 98 9.71 -1.50 4.08
CA THR A 98 10.94 -1.80 3.36
C THR A 98 12.06 -2.22 4.28
N SER A 99 13.07 -2.93 3.73
CA SER A 99 14.29 -3.26 4.44
C SER A 99 15.27 -2.08 4.51
N SER A 100 15.02 -1.00 3.78
CA SER A 100 15.90 0.17 3.78
C SER A 100 15.79 0.94 5.09
N LYS A 101 16.93 1.16 5.73
CA LYS A 101 17.05 2.00 6.94
C LYS A 101 17.77 3.31 6.62
N GLU A 102 18.00 3.58 5.34
CA GLU A 102 18.71 4.78 4.93
C GLU A 102 17.90 6.02 5.31
N GLU A 103 18.54 6.92 6.03
CA GLU A 103 17.91 8.15 6.48
C GLU A 103 17.33 8.95 5.33
N GLN A 104 18.03 8.98 4.19
CA GLN A 104 17.57 9.71 3.01
C GLN A 104 16.25 9.16 2.47
N ASP A 105 16.08 7.82 2.44
CA ASP A 105 14.85 7.21 1.99
C ASP A 105 13.69 7.57 2.92
N ILE A 106 13.93 7.57 4.22
CA ILE A 106 12.92 7.92 5.22
C ILE A 106 12.50 9.38 5.05
N ILE A 107 13.46 10.28 4.97
CA ILE A 107 13.20 11.71 4.80
C ILE A 107 12.43 11.97 3.51
N THR A 108 12.87 11.38 2.40
CA THR A 108 12.23 11.54 1.09
C THR A 108 10.78 11.06 1.14
N SER A 109 10.53 9.89 1.76
CA SER A 109 9.19 9.34 1.89
C SER A 109 8.26 10.28 2.66
N TYR A 110 8.71 10.83 3.78
CA TYR A 110 7.90 11.75 4.56
C TYR A 110 7.65 13.08 3.84
N LYS A 111 8.64 13.58 3.12
CA LYS A 111 8.47 14.79 2.30
C LYS A 111 7.43 14.59 1.19
N LEU A 112 7.30 13.37 0.67
CA LEU A 112 6.33 13.03 -0.34
C LEU A 112 4.93 12.76 0.23
N GLY A 113 4.78 12.79 1.55
CA GLY A 113 3.47 12.66 2.19
C GLY A 113 3.10 11.24 2.59
N VAL A 114 4.10 10.39 2.84
CA VAL A 114 3.80 9.05 3.38
C VAL A 114 3.25 9.17 4.80
N ASN A 115 2.33 8.28 5.14
CA ASN A 115 1.69 8.31 6.46
C ASN A 115 2.51 7.58 7.52
N SER A 116 3.21 6.51 7.12
CA SER A 116 4.05 5.77 8.05
C SER A 116 5.15 5.05 7.30
N TYR A 117 6.24 4.72 8.01
CA TYR A 117 7.40 4.03 7.46
C TYR A 117 7.71 2.87 8.41
N VAL A 118 7.62 1.65 7.92
CA VAL A 118 7.88 0.43 8.69
C VAL A 118 9.06 -0.29 8.09
N VAL A 119 10.07 -0.60 8.93
CA VAL A 119 11.26 -1.33 8.49
C VAL A 119 11.02 -2.83 8.66
N LYS A 120 11.34 -3.59 7.62
CA LYS A 120 11.23 -5.06 7.65
C LYS A 120 12.28 -5.67 8.59
N PRO A 121 12.02 -6.84 9.16
CA PRO A 121 10.84 -7.69 8.94
C PRO A 121 9.59 -7.08 9.56
N VAL A 122 8.45 -7.26 8.86
CA VAL A 122 7.17 -6.73 9.34
C VAL A 122 6.64 -7.66 10.40
N GLU A 123 6.70 -7.22 11.65
CA GLU A 123 6.15 -7.95 12.77
C GLU A 123 4.74 -7.46 13.05
N PHE A 124 3.93 -8.32 13.63
CA PHE A 124 2.55 -7.99 13.97
C PHE A 124 2.47 -6.70 14.79
N ASP A 125 3.28 -6.58 15.84
CA ASP A 125 3.23 -5.41 16.74
C ASP A 125 3.60 -4.13 16.02
N GLY A 126 4.62 -4.15 15.18
CA GLY A 126 5.04 -2.97 14.40
C GLY A 126 3.97 -2.53 13.42
N PHE A 127 3.34 -3.50 12.75
CA PHE A 127 2.27 -3.21 11.82
C PHE A 127 1.02 -2.69 12.54
N ALA A 128 0.62 -3.33 13.62
CA ALA A 128 -0.53 -2.90 14.41
C ALA A 128 -0.34 -1.47 14.94
N LYS A 129 0.88 -1.13 15.38
CA LYS A 129 1.21 0.21 15.82
C LYS A 129 1.07 1.23 14.69
N ALA A 130 1.58 0.92 13.50
CA ALA A 130 1.47 1.81 12.35
C ALA A 130 0.01 2.07 11.98
N VAL A 131 -0.80 1.01 11.92
CA VAL A 131 -2.23 1.12 11.64
C VAL A 131 -2.94 1.97 12.71
N SER A 132 -2.62 1.72 13.97
CA SER A 132 -3.20 2.46 15.10
C SER A 132 -2.88 3.95 15.05
N GLN A 133 -1.62 4.29 14.76
CA GLN A 133 -1.18 5.69 14.65
C GLN A 133 -1.90 6.45 13.54
N LEU A 134 -2.28 5.76 12.47
CA LEU A 134 -2.96 6.37 11.33
C LEU A 134 -4.48 6.42 11.51
N GLY A 135 -5.00 5.80 12.56
CA GLY A 135 -6.44 5.69 12.73
C GLY A 135 -7.10 4.82 11.67
N LEU A 136 -6.34 3.97 10.98
CA LEU A 136 -6.86 3.14 9.90
C LEU A 136 -7.59 1.89 10.40
N TYR A 137 -7.39 1.52 11.64
CA TYR A 137 -7.96 0.29 12.19
C TYR A 137 -9.47 0.23 11.98
N TRP A 138 -10.18 1.30 12.30
CA TRP A 138 -11.62 1.33 12.13
C TRP A 138 -12.03 1.32 10.65
N LEU A 139 -11.20 1.90 9.76
CA LEU A 139 -11.47 1.90 8.33
C LEU A 139 -11.41 0.50 7.73
N LEU A 140 -10.54 -0.35 8.29
CA LEU A 140 -10.29 -1.69 7.76
C LEU A 140 -11.12 -2.77 8.44
N THR A 141 -11.53 -2.57 9.70
CA THR A 141 -12.29 -3.55 10.47
C THR A 141 -13.78 -3.25 10.55
N ASN A 142 -14.17 -2.00 10.40
CA ASN A 142 -15.57 -1.58 10.46
C ASN A 142 -15.97 -0.96 9.12
N GLN A 143 -17.26 -0.81 8.91
CA GLN A 143 -17.73 -0.07 7.76
C GLN A 143 -17.25 1.39 7.88
N ALA A 144 -16.73 1.92 6.78
CA ALA A 144 -16.39 3.32 6.74
C ALA A 144 -17.66 4.17 6.92
N PRO A 145 -17.57 5.30 7.62
CA PRO A 145 -18.71 6.21 7.69
C PRO A 145 -19.06 6.69 6.28
N VAL A 146 -20.32 6.79 6.04
CA VAL A 146 -20.83 7.18 4.73
C VAL A 146 -20.86 8.69 4.65
#